data_0aba7d18b6cb4b3663b89b5ad1c598e1
#
_entry.id   0aba7d18b6cb4b3663b89b5ad1c598e1
#
_cell.length_a   1.000
_cell.length_b   1.000
_cell.length_c   1.000
_cell.angle_alpha   90.00
_cell.angle_beta   90.00
_cell.angle_gamma   90.00
#
_symmetry.space_group_name_H-M   'P 1'
#
loop_
_entity.id
_entity.type
_entity.pdbx_description
1 polymer ?
#
loop_
_entity_poly.entity_id
_entity_poly.type
_entity_poly.pdbx_seq_one_letter_code
_entity_poly.pdbx_strand_id
1 'polypeptide(L)'
;MPAQPVPAVSSAPHRQLQHITLAPFVAVLYAYCAGGPFGFEAMVSTSGPGLALIFILVVPLLFSVPIALATAEMATAMPVEGGFYRWTRAAFGEFWGFHCGWWNWTGTFFMSAAYGVLMADYIGELHPLSRGEHWLIAAAFLALVGYLNIRGIRLVGNLTLALLLLALVPVAIFTVQGFAHARFNPFHPLLATGKSWRETFGVGLALALWIYSGYEQLSTVGEEIERPERNFPLGLAIVVPLAVVTFFLPMAAGLAALGNWQAWDTGYIVQAARQVSGPGLETVMFAAAAVCTFVLLESTVLAATRLPFAMAEDGYFHAFLARLHPRFGTPARAIVLSVVICAALALFSLTQLIAIYAWLRVATSVMTLLSLWRLRRAMPGLPRRFRVPGGRFGIATVVLLPLLFFAWALINSDPQSRIWGPLCLALGPVAYLAISHNGLAAFRARSRTERS
;
A
#
# COMPACT_ATOMS: atom_id res chain seq x y z
N MET A 1 20.29 23.42 -8.19
CA MET A 1 20.40 23.66 -6.75
C MET A 1 21.29 22.57 -6.16
N PRO A 2 22.31 22.90 -5.35
CA PRO A 2 23.08 21.87 -4.62
C PRO A 2 22.13 21.12 -3.68
N ALA A 3 22.35 19.79 -3.53
CA ALA A 3 21.63 18.97 -2.57
C ALA A 3 21.89 19.55 -1.16
N GLN A 4 20.82 19.73 -0.40
CA GLN A 4 20.97 20.14 0.99
C GLN A 4 21.69 18.99 1.75
N PRO A 5 22.59 19.32 2.71
CA PRO A 5 23.17 18.28 3.54
C PRO A 5 22.04 17.48 4.19
N VAL A 6 22.19 16.15 4.20
CA VAL A 6 21.28 15.27 4.95
C VAL A 6 21.20 15.89 6.34
N PRO A 7 20.00 16.26 6.83
CA PRO A 7 19.88 16.67 8.22
C PRO A 7 20.53 15.55 9.02
N ALA A 8 21.56 15.88 9.80
CA ALA A 8 22.14 14.92 10.72
C ALA A 8 20.95 14.26 11.42
N VAL A 9 20.87 12.92 11.37
CA VAL A 9 19.90 12.17 12.16
C VAL A 9 20.02 12.78 13.54
N SER A 10 19.05 13.63 13.89
CA SER A 10 19.03 14.29 15.18
C SER A 10 19.19 13.16 16.17
N SER A 11 20.26 13.20 16.97
CA SER A 11 20.42 12.37 18.15
C SER A 11 19.40 12.84 19.19
N ALA A 12 18.13 12.75 18.84
CA ALA A 12 17.04 12.90 19.78
C ALA A 12 17.23 11.88 20.90
N PRO A 13 16.99 12.25 22.17
CA PRO A 13 17.14 11.36 23.31
C PRO A 13 16.44 10.04 22.99
N HIS A 14 17.09 8.91 23.30
CA HIS A 14 16.70 7.54 22.95
C HIS A 14 15.19 7.36 22.93
N ARG A 15 14.60 7.41 21.75
CA ARG A 15 13.17 7.12 21.55
C ARG A 15 12.97 5.67 21.93
N GLN A 16 12.07 5.41 22.88
CA GLN A 16 11.63 4.05 23.18
C GLN A 16 10.65 3.58 22.09
N LEU A 17 11.14 3.48 20.84
CA LEU A 17 10.38 2.90 19.75
C LEU A 17 10.28 1.39 19.94
N GLN A 18 9.12 0.82 19.60
CA GLN A 18 8.99 -0.62 19.50
C GLN A 18 9.65 -1.06 18.18
N HIS A 19 10.29 -2.22 18.20
CA HIS A 19 10.90 -2.79 17.00
C HIS A 19 10.28 -4.15 16.69
N ILE A 20 10.14 -4.46 15.40
CA ILE A 20 9.69 -5.76 14.92
C ILE A 20 10.79 -6.50 14.18
N THR A 21 10.78 -7.83 14.35
CA THR A 21 11.67 -8.77 13.66
C THR A 21 11.23 -9.00 12.22
N LEU A 22 12.00 -9.78 11.46
CA LEU A 22 11.75 -10.03 10.04
C LEU A 22 10.36 -10.65 9.76
N ALA A 23 9.90 -11.65 10.51
CA ALA A 23 8.66 -12.36 10.19
C ALA A 23 7.40 -11.47 10.34
N PRO A 24 7.18 -10.74 11.45
CA PRO A 24 6.10 -9.75 11.53
C PRO A 24 6.24 -8.63 10.50
N PHE A 25 7.47 -8.18 10.17
CA PHE A 25 7.69 -7.19 9.11
C PHE A 25 7.24 -7.70 7.75
N VAL A 26 7.62 -8.93 7.38
CA VAL A 26 7.18 -9.58 6.14
C VAL A 26 5.66 -9.71 6.10
N ALA A 27 5.03 -10.05 7.22
CA ALA A 27 3.57 -10.17 7.30
C ALA A 27 2.88 -8.82 7.05
N VAL A 28 3.32 -7.75 7.72
CA VAL A 28 2.73 -6.40 7.53
C VAL A 28 3.01 -5.87 6.12
N LEU A 29 4.21 -6.12 5.57
CA LEU A 29 4.55 -5.74 4.21
C LEU A 29 3.70 -6.50 3.18
N TYR A 30 3.52 -7.80 3.37
CA TYR A 30 2.63 -8.61 2.54
C TYR A 30 1.16 -8.16 2.68
N ALA A 31 0.69 -7.93 3.90
CA ALA A 31 -0.66 -7.41 4.15
C ALA A 31 -0.91 -6.09 3.40
N TYR A 32 0.06 -5.17 3.45
CA TYR A 32 -0.05 -3.89 2.74
C TYR A 32 -0.05 -4.05 1.21
N CYS A 33 0.85 -4.87 0.66
CA CYS A 33 1.08 -4.97 -0.78
C CYS A 33 0.11 -5.93 -1.49
N ALA A 34 -0.33 -6.97 -0.80
CA ALA A 34 -1.07 -8.07 -1.39
C ALA A 34 -2.40 -8.35 -0.69
N GLY A 35 -2.41 -8.38 0.64
CA GLY A 35 -3.61 -8.60 1.46
C GLY A 35 -4.34 -9.93 1.26
N GLY A 36 -3.88 -10.81 0.36
CA GLY A 36 -4.52 -12.08 0.01
C GLY A 36 -5.14 -12.09 -1.40
N PRO A 37 -5.60 -13.26 -1.90
CA PRO A 37 -6.05 -13.43 -3.28
C PRO A 37 -7.51 -13.02 -3.49
N PHE A 38 -7.90 -11.84 -3.02
CA PHE A 38 -9.28 -11.34 -3.07
C PHE A 38 -9.34 -9.95 -3.71
N GLY A 39 -10.45 -9.67 -4.42
CA GLY A 39 -10.78 -8.35 -4.92
C GLY A 39 -10.28 -8.02 -6.34
N PHE A 40 -9.60 -8.94 -7.02
CA PHE A 40 -9.09 -8.73 -8.39
C PHE A 40 -9.60 -9.76 -9.42
N GLU A 41 -10.55 -10.57 -9.03
CA GLU A 41 -11.12 -11.64 -9.86
C GLU A 41 -11.73 -11.11 -11.14
N ALA A 42 -12.29 -9.88 -11.14
CA ALA A 42 -12.81 -9.20 -12.31
C ALA A 42 -11.75 -9.00 -13.44
N MET A 43 -10.46 -9.17 -13.14
CA MET A 43 -9.43 -9.23 -14.16
C MET A 43 -9.64 -10.41 -15.12
N VAL A 44 -10.16 -11.54 -14.63
CA VAL A 44 -10.44 -12.73 -15.44
C VAL A 44 -11.58 -12.47 -16.42
N SER A 45 -12.75 -11.99 -15.93
CA SER A 45 -13.91 -11.73 -16.80
C SER A 45 -13.65 -10.58 -17.79
N THR A 46 -12.76 -9.65 -17.42
CA THR A 46 -12.44 -8.49 -18.27
C THR A 46 -11.38 -8.80 -19.31
N SER A 47 -10.29 -9.46 -18.93
CA SER A 47 -9.13 -9.68 -19.80
C SER A 47 -9.13 -11.06 -20.47
N GLY A 48 -9.86 -12.01 -19.94
CA GLY A 48 -9.77 -13.43 -20.24
C GLY A 48 -8.80 -14.15 -19.31
N PRO A 49 -9.03 -15.45 -19.07
CA PRO A 49 -8.26 -16.22 -18.08
C PRO A 49 -6.76 -16.25 -18.39
N GLY A 50 -6.38 -16.47 -19.64
CA GLY A 50 -4.97 -16.55 -20.02
C GLY A 50 -4.22 -15.23 -19.79
N LEU A 51 -4.79 -14.12 -20.25
CA LEU A 51 -4.15 -12.79 -20.09
C LEU A 51 -4.12 -12.36 -18.61
N ALA A 52 -5.17 -12.69 -17.83
CA ALA A 52 -5.19 -12.43 -16.39
C ALA A 52 -4.03 -13.15 -15.67
N LEU A 53 -3.84 -14.45 -15.94
CA LEU A 53 -2.71 -15.21 -15.37
C LEU A 53 -1.35 -14.69 -15.85
N ILE A 54 -1.23 -14.26 -17.11
CA ILE A 54 -0.01 -13.63 -17.63
C ILE A 54 0.27 -12.32 -16.89
N PHE A 55 -0.73 -11.48 -16.65
CA PHE A 55 -0.55 -10.25 -15.86
C PHE A 55 -0.06 -10.55 -14.45
N ILE A 56 -0.61 -11.57 -13.77
CA ILE A 56 -0.15 -11.96 -12.44
C ILE A 56 1.32 -12.37 -12.43
N LEU A 57 1.83 -12.98 -13.49
CA LEU A 57 3.23 -13.43 -13.58
C LEU A 57 4.19 -12.34 -14.07
N VAL A 58 3.76 -11.52 -15.04
CA VAL A 58 4.64 -10.59 -15.74
C VAL A 58 4.70 -9.21 -15.09
N VAL A 59 3.56 -8.70 -14.61
CA VAL A 59 3.51 -7.37 -13.99
C VAL A 59 4.45 -7.24 -12.79
N PRO A 60 4.54 -8.20 -11.84
CA PRO A 60 5.47 -8.06 -10.73
C PRO A 60 6.94 -7.98 -11.17
N LEU A 61 7.34 -8.65 -12.23
CA LEU A 61 8.71 -8.57 -12.76
C LEU A 61 9.03 -7.18 -13.33
N LEU A 62 8.06 -6.58 -14.01
CA LEU A 62 8.25 -5.32 -14.72
C LEU A 62 7.91 -4.08 -13.88
N PHE A 63 7.14 -4.25 -12.81
CA PHE A 63 6.62 -3.16 -11.98
C PHE A 63 7.04 -3.29 -10.52
N SER A 64 6.70 -4.40 -9.83
CA SER A 64 6.95 -4.55 -8.40
C SER A 64 8.43 -4.73 -8.08
N VAL A 65 9.14 -5.58 -8.83
CA VAL A 65 10.59 -5.79 -8.63
C VAL A 65 11.37 -4.48 -8.76
N PRO A 66 11.18 -3.65 -9.81
CA PRO A 66 11.77 -2.32 -9.89
C PRO A 66 11.50 -1.45 -8.66
N ILE A 67 10.24 -1.33 -8.22
CA ILE A 67 9.88 -0.53 -7.05
C ILE A 67 10.51 -1.10 -5.78
N ALA A 68 10.49 -2.42 -5.59
CA ALA A 68 11.09 -3.09 -4.45
C ALA A 68 12.62 -2.87 -4.39
N LEU A 69 13.32 -2.96 -5.54
CA LEU A 69 14.75 -2.68 -5.62
C LEU A 69 15.08 -1.22 -5.29
N ALA A 70 14.28 -0.27 -5.80
CA ALA A 70 14.42 1.14 -5.48
C ALA A 70 14.23 1.38 -3.97
N THR A 71 13.18 0.81 -3.40
CA THR A 71 12.86 0.91 -1.97
C THR A 71 13.95 0.28 -1.11
N ALA A 72 14.44 -0.91 -1.47
CA ALA A 72 15.51 -1.60 -0.75
C ALA A 72 16.78 -0.74 -0.69
N GLU A 73 17.17 -0.13 -1.80
CA GLU A 73 18.33 0.76 -1.80
C GLU A 73 18.12 1.98 -0.93
N MET A 74 16.98 2.66 -1.07
CA MET A 74 16.70 3.87 -0.33
C MET A 74 16.52 3.60 1.17
N ALA A 75 15.83 2.52 1.55
CA ALA A 75 15.63 2.13 2.94
C ALA A 75 16.94 1.73 3.64
N THR A 76 17.89 1.13 2.90
CA THR A 76 19.23 0.81 3.45
C THR A 76 20.15 2.03 3.50
N ALA A 77 19.94 3.02 2.64
CA ALA A 77 20.71 4.26 2.62
C ALA A 77 20.26 5.29 3.66
N MET A 78 18.95 5.37 3.87
CA MET A 78 18.30 6.29 4.82
C MET A 78 17.13 5.59 5.51
N PRO A 79 17.39 4.77 6.54
CA PRO A 79 16.37 4.07 7.34
C PRO A 79 15.75 5.02 8.38
N VAL A 80 14.96 5.97 7.91
CA VAL A 80 14.38 7.05 8.74
C VAL A 80 12.86 6.95 8.77
N GLU A 81 12.26 7.40 9.87
CA GLU A 81 10.80 7.56 9.98
C GLU A 81 10.28 8.48 8.88
N GLY A 82 9.13 8.14 8.28
CA GLY A 82 8.60 8.86 7.12
C GLY A 82 9.21 8.45 5.76
N GLY A 83 10.24 7.61 5.72
CA GLY A 83 10.82 6.96 4.55
C GLY A 83 10.83 7.79 3.27
N PHE A 84 10.02 7.40 2.28
CA PHE A 84 9.97 8.05 0.95
C PHE A 84 9.68 9.56 1.00
N TYR A 85 8.99 10.06 2.00
CA TYR A 85 8.79 11.48 2.22
C TYR A 85 10.13 12.19 2.47
N ARG A 86 10.94 11.68 3.41
CA ARG A 86 12.26 12.26 3.73
C ARG A 86 13.27 12.03 2.62
N TRP A 87 13.18 10.92 1.88
CA TRP A 87 13.99 10.70 0.68
C TRP A 87 13.71 11.74 -0.40
N THR A 88 12.42 12.03 -0.65
CA THR A 88 12.02 13.06 -1.61
C THR A 88 12.46 14.44 -1.17
N ARG A 89 12.34 14.75 0.13
CA ARG A 89 12.83 16.01 0.70
C ARG A 89 14.33 16.16 0.53
N ALA A 90 15.12 15.14 0.78
CA ALA A 90 16.57 15.13 0.56
C ALA A 90 16.95 15.29 -0.92
N ALA A 91 16.17 14.69 -1.82
CA ALA A 91 16.42 14.73 -3.26
C ALA A 91 16.03 16.06 -3.91
N PHE A 92 14.89 16.61 -3.57
CA PHE A 92 14.24 17.71 -4.30
C PHE A 92 13.88 18.92 -3.43
N GLY A 93 14.17 18.87 -2.13
CA GLY A 93 13.93 19.98 -1.19
C GLY A 93 12.54 19.97 -0.55
N GLU A 94 12.29 21.00 0.24
CA GLU A 94 11.14 21.17 1.14
C GLU A 94 9.78 21.03 0.41
N PHE A 95 9.64 21.73 -0.72
CA PHE A 95 8.41 21.77 -1.49
C PHE A 95 7.96 20.35 -1.93
N TRP A 96 8.84 19.63 -2.63
CA TRP A 96 8.51 18.31 -3.14
C TRP A 96 8.43 17.25 -2.04
N GLY A 97 9.24 17.38 -0.99
CA GLY A 97 9.12 16.55 0.21
C GLY A 97 7.74 16.67 0.84
N PHE A 98 7.29 17.92 1.11
CA PHE A 98 5.96 18.15 1.65
C PHE A 98 4.86 17.50 0.78
N HIS A 99 4.91 17.72 -0.54
CA HIS A 99 3.90 17.19 -1.45
C HIS A 99 3.87 15.66 -1.45
N CYS A 100 5.04 15.01 -1.47
CA CYS A 100 5.12 13.55 -1.41
C CYS A 100 4.46 13.00 -0.12
N GLY A 101 4.76 13.61 1.04
CA GLY A 101 4.13 13.25 2.31
C GLY A 101 2.64 13.55 2.35
N TRP A 102 2.23 14.73 1.90
CA TRP A 102 0.83 15.17 1.86
C TRP A 102 -0.04 14.30 0.97
N TRP A 103 0.40 14.04 -0.27
CA TRP A 103 -0.35 13.21 -1.21
C TRP A 103 -0.53 11.79 -0.71
N ASN A 104 0.51 11.21 -0.11
CA ASN A 104 0.39 9.88 0.45
C ASN A 104 -0.54 9.85 1.66
N TRP A 105 -0.35 10.75 2.63
CA TRP A 105 -1.18 10.81 3.84
C TRP A 105 -2.65 11.02 3.50
N THR A 106 -2.96 12.01 2.65
CA THR A 106 -4.35 12.28 2.22
C THR A 106 -4.91 11.14 1.35
N GLY A 107 -4.10 10.55 0.47
CA GLY A 107 -4.51 9.38 -0.32
C GLY A 107 -4.90 8.19 0.55
N THR A 108 -4.16 7.92 1.63
CA THR A 108 -4.47 6.81 2.54
C THR A 108 -5.75 7.00 3.32
N PHE A 109 -6.28 8.23 3.48
CA PHE A 109 -7.61 8.44 4.07
C PHE A 109 -8.70 7.78 3.22
N PHE A 110 -8.63 7.98 1.89
CA PHE A 110 -9.60 7.41 0.97
C PHE A 110 -9.54 5.88 0.97
N MET A 111 -8.34 5.31 0.95
CA MET A 111 -8.18 3.86 0.94
C MET A 111 -8.57 3.22 2.28
N SER A 112 -8.18 3.82 3.42
CA SER A 112 -8.58 3.30 4.74
C SER A 112 -10.09 3.39 4.96
N ALA A 113 -10.73 4.47 4.51
CA ALA A 113 -12.18 4.58 4.53
C ALA A 113 -12.84 3.51 3.64
N ALA A 114 -12.30 3.28 2.44
CA ALA A 114 -12.78 2.24 1.52
C ALA A 114 -12.71 0.83 2.15
N TYR A 115 -11.62 0.49 2.83
CA TYR A 115 -11.53 -0.80 3.54
C TYR A 115 -12.50 -0.89 4.73
N GLY A 116 -12.73 0.22 5.45
CA GLY A 116 -13.74 0.29 6.49
C GLY A 116 -15.16 0.04 5.95
N VAL A 117 -15.51 0.66 4.82
CA VAL A 117 -16.77 0.45 4.09
C VAL A 117 -16.88 -1.00 3.65
N LEU A 118 -15.84 -1.57 3.03
CA LEU A 118 -15.83 -2.96 2.58
C LEU A 118 -16.04 -3.96 3.74
N MET A 119 -15.49 -3.69 4.92
CA MET A 119 -15.75 -4.50 6.11
C MET A 119 -17.22 -4.45 6.53
N ALA A 120 -17.86 -3.29 6.41
CA ALA A 120 -19.29 -3.15 6.69
C ALA A 120 -20.15 -3.84 5.61
N ASP A 121 -19.73 -3.79 4.34
CA ASP A 121 -20.37 -4.51 3.23
C ASP A 121 -20.39 -6.03 3.49
N TYR A 122 -19.27 -6.62 3.92
CA TYR A 122 -19.23 -8.05 4.29
C TYR A 122 -20.22 -8.43 5.40
N ILE A 123 -20.41 -7.56 6.39
CA ILE A 123 -21.42 -7.80 7.44
C ILE A 123 -22.83 -7.62 6.87
N GLY A 124 -23.01 -6.64 5.97
CA GLY A 124 -24.28 -6.39 5.26
C GLY A 124 -24.77 -7.56 4.41
N GLU A 125 -23.85 -8.37 3.87
CA GLU A 125 -24.19 -9.61 3.16
C GLU A 125 -24.81 -10.67 4.08
N LEU A 126 -24.43 -10.68 5.36
CA LEU A 126 -24.96 -11.63 6.36
C LEU A 126 -26.27 -11.12 6.95
N HIS A 127 -26.45 -9.82 7.08
CA HIS A 127 -27.63 -9.19 7.67
C HIS A 127 -27.85 -7.80 7.07
N PRO A 128 -29.06 -7.51 6.53
CA PRO A 128 -29.36 -6.20 5.95
C PRO A 128 -29.10 -5.06 6.95
N LEU A 129 -28.28 -4.11 6.56
CA LEU A 129 -27.90 -2.95 7.38
C LEU A 129 -28.58 -1.68 6.89
N SER A 130 -29.07 -0.85 7.81
CA SER A 130 -29.39 0.52 7.50
C SER A 130 -28.12 1.32 7.21
N ARG A 131 -28.23 2.46 6.54
CA ARG A 131 -27.10 3.35 6.23
C ARG A 131 -26.34 3.80 7.48
N GLY A 132 -27.03 4.02 8.59
CA GLY A 132 -26.43 4.39 9.87
C GLY A 132 -25.63 3.24 10.49
N GLU A 133 -26.19 2.03 10.50
CA GLU A 133 -25.49 0.84 11.01
C GLU A 133 -24.26 0.52 10.18
N HIS A 134 -24.36 0.59 8.85
CA HIS A 134 -23.24 0.39 7.96
C HIS A 134 -22.08 1.35 8.28
N TRP A 135 -22.37 2.64 8.44
CA TRP A 135 -21.36 3.63 8.82
C TRP A 135 -20.79 3.36 10.23
N LEU A 136 -21.63 3.02 11.21
CA LEU A 136 -21.17 2.71 12.56
C LEU A 136 -20.23 1.51 12.58
N ILE A 137 -20.50 0.48 11.80
CA ILE A 137 -19.64 -0.70 11.66
C ILE A 137 -18.30 -0.30 11.03
N ALA A 138 -18.32 0.44 9.93
CA ALA A 138 -17.11 0.94 9.31
C ALA A 138 -16.26 1.79 10.28
N ALA A 139 -16.89 2.71 11.00
CA ALA A 139 -16.24 3.54 12.00
C ALA A 139 -15.68 2.72 13.19
N ALA A 140 -16.40 1.68 13.62
CA ALA A 140 -15.95 0.77 14.69
C ALA A 140 -14.69 -0.02 14.27
N PHE A 141 -14.63 -0.53 13.03
CA PHE A 141 -13.42 -1.20 12.51
C PHE A 141 -12.24 -0.21 12.40
N LEU A 142 -12.47 1.00 11.90
CA LEU A 142 -11.45 2.04 11.85
C LEU A 142 -10.95 2.40 13.26
N ALA A 143 -11.82 2.53 14.22
CA ALA A 143 -11.47 2.80 15.62
C ALA A 143 -10.68 1.64 16.25
N LEU A 144 -11.09 0.39 16.00
CA LEU A 144 -10.38 -0.82 16.44
C LEU A 144 -8.96 -0.85 15.89
N VAL A 145 -8.79 -0.65 14.58
CA VAL A 145 -7.48 -0.61 13.92
C VAL A 145 -6.64 0.55 14.45
N GLY A 146 -7.24 1.73 14.66
CA GLY A 146 -6.57 2.86 15.30
C GLY A 146 -6.07 2.51 16.71
N TYR A 147 -6.89 1.86 17.52
CA TYR A 147 -6.51 1.39 18.85
C TYR A 147 -5.33 0.40 18.81
N LEU A 148 -5.37 -0.60 17.92
CA LEU A 148 -4.29 -1.57 17.75
C LEU A 148 -2.98 -0.87 17.34
N ASN A 149 -3.06 0.08 16.43
CA ASN A 149 -1.92 0.88 15.99
C ASN A 149 -1.33 1.77 17.10
N ILE A 150 -2.17 2.29 18.03
CA ILE A 150 -1.70 3.01 19.21
C ILE A 150 -0.94 2.08 20.15
N ARG A 151 -1.35 0.80 20.29
CA ARG A 151 -0.67 -0.21 21.09
C ARG A 151 0.73 -0.56 20.56
N GLY A 152 0.97 -0.32 19.27
CA GLY A 152 2.28 -0.33 18.66
C GLY A 152 2.54 -1.44 17.65
N ILE A 153 3.62 -1.26 16.91
CA ILE A 153 3.98 -2.10 15.75
C ILE A 153 4.21 -3.58 16.10
N ARG A 154 4.63 -3.90 17.33
CA ARG A 154 4.81 -5.31 17.76
C ARG A 154 3.49 -6.06 17.80
N LEU A 155 2.45 -5.43 18.38
CA LEU A 155 1.12 -6.04 18.43
C LEU A 155 0.55 -6.18 17.02
N VAL A 156 0.60 -5.10 16.23
CA VAL A 156 0.14 -5.08 14.83
C VAL A 156 0.85 -6.17 14.03
N GLY A 157 2.16 -6.23 14.06
CA GLY A 157 2.93 -7.19 13.27
C GLY A 157 2.67 -8.65 13.64
N ASN A 158 2.60 -8.97 14.94
CA ASN A 158 2.33 -10.34 15.40
C ASN A 158 0.88 -10.76 15.10
N LEU A 159 -0.08 -9.84 15.28
CA LEU A 159 -1.48 -10.09 14.96
C LEU A 159 -1.66 -10.30 13.46
N THR A 160 -1.09 -9.43 12.63
CA THR A 160 -1.11 -9.56 11.17
C THR A 160 -0.50 -10.90 10.72
N LEU A 161 0.64 -11.31 11.30
CA LEU A 161 1.26 -12.59 11.00
C LEU A 161 0.32 -13.77 11.32
N ALA A 162 -0.26 -13.79 12.51
CA ALA A 162 -1.18 -14.84 12.93
C ALA A 162 -2.44 -14.90 12.05
N LEU A 163 -3.05 -13.75 11.79
CA LEU A 163 -4.27 -13.65 10.97
C LEU A 163 -4.01 -14.05 9.52
N LEU A 164 -2.89 -13.63 8.92
CA LEU A 164 -2.54 -14.04 7.55
C LEU A 164 -2.27 -15.53 7.45
N LEU A 165 -1.53 -16.12 8.38
CA LEU A 165 -1.31 -17.57 8.40
C LEU A 165 -2.66 -18.32 8.48
N LEU A 166 -3.59 -17.84 9.30
CA LEU A 166 -4.92 -18.42 9.40
C LEU A 166 -5.72 -18.25 8.11
N ALA A 167 -5.70 -17.07 7.49
CA ALA A 167 -6.45 -16.76 6.27
C ALA A 167 -5.91 -17.50 5.03
N LEU A 168 -4.60 -17.78 4.99
CA LEU A 168 -4.01 -18.54 3.86
C LEU A 168 -4.31 -20.04 3.90
N VAL A 169 -4.75 -20.60 5.03
CA VAL A 169 -5.13 -22.04 5.11
C VAL A 169 -6.28 -22.38 4.16
N PRO A 170 -7.47 -21.73 4.24
CA PRO A 170 -8.56 -22.04 3.30
C PRO A 170 -8.17 -21.74 1.84
N VAL A 171 -7.34 -20.74 1.58
CA VAL A 171 -6.79 -20.47 0.23
C VAL A 171 -5.95 -21.64 -0.28
N ALA A 172 -5.10 -22.21 0.57
CA ALA A 172 -4.30 -23.38 0.22
C ALA A 172 -5.19 -24.61 -0.02
N ILE A 173 -6.20 -24.84 0.82
CA ILE A 173 -7.18 -25.91 0.64
C ILE A 173 -7.91 -25.74 -0.70
N PHE A 174 -8.42 -24.53 -0.99
CA PHE A 174 -9.07 -24.23 -2.26
C PHE A 174 -8.14 -24.49 -3.45
N THR A 175 -6.88 -24.08 -3.35
CA THR A 175 -5.88 -24.30 -4.41
C THR A 175 -5.65 -25.79 -4.68
N VAL A 176 -5.42 -26.57 -3.63
CA VAL A 176 -5.22 -28.03 -3.75
C VAL A 176 -6.45 -28.73 -4.34
N GLN A 177 -7.64 -28.40 -3.83
CA GLN A 177 -8.90 -28.99 -4.30
C GLN A 177 -9.21 -28.55 -5.73
N GLY A 178 -8.96 -27.28 -6.09
CA GLY A 178 -9.15 -26.78 -7.44
C GLY A 178 -8.29 -27.52 -8.46
N PHE A 179 -7.01 -27.75 -8.17
CA PHE A 179 -6.15 -28.56 -9.04
C PHE A 179 -6.53 -30.05 -9.05
N ALA A 180 -6.98 -30.60 -7.91
CA ALA A 180 -7.46 -31.98 -7.87
C ALA A 180 -8.70 -32.22 -8.74
N HIS A 181 -9.52 -31.18 -8.94
CA HIS A 181 -10.71 -31.23 -9.79
C HIS A 181 -10.48 -30.55 -11.15
N ALA A 182 -9.23 -30.35 -11.58
CA ALA A 182 -8.89 -29.68 -12.83
C ALA A 182 -9.48 -30.42 -14.04
N ARG A 183 -10.25 -29.71 -14.86
CA ARG A 183 -10.90 -30.20 -16.09
C ARG A 183 -10.66 -29.29 -17.28
N PHE A 184 -10.25 -28.06 -17.03
CA PHE A 184 -10.10 -27.01 -18.04
C PHE A 184 -8.66 -26.51 -18.07
N ASN A 185 -8.24 -26.01 -19.23
CA ASN A 185 -6.98 -25.29 -19.33
C ASN A 185 -7.17 -23.87 -18.75
N PRO A 186 -6.50 -23.50 -17.63
CA PRO A 186 -6.69 -22.21 -16.98
C PRO A 186 -6.21 -21.01 -17.85
N PHE A 187 -5.45 -21.27 -18.91
CA PHE A 187 -5.02 -20.22 -19.86
C PHE A 187 -5.93 -20.05 -21.07
N HIS A 188 -7.02 -20.79 -21.16
CA HIS A 188 -7.92 -20.74 -22.31
C HIS A 188 -9.33 -20.26 -21.95
N PRO A 189 -9.88 -19.26 -22.72
CA PRO A 189 -9.27 -18.54 -23.84
C PRO A 189 -8.17 -17.59 -23.36
N LEU A 190 -7.23 -17.29 -24.25
CA LEU A 190 -6.13 -16.36 -23.92
C LEU A 190 -6.65 -14.93 -23.66
N LEU A 191 -7.62 -14.49 -24.45
CA LEU A 191 -8.23 -13.16 -24.37
C LEU A 191 -9.74 -13.29 -24.20
N ALA A 192 -10.34 -12.32 -23.52
CA ALA A 192 -11.78 -12.22 -23.42
C ALA A 192 -12.39 -11.98 -24.81
N THR A 193 -13.42 -12.78 -25.14
CA THR A 193 -14.14 -12.66 -26.42
C THR A 193 -15.20 -11.56 -26.33
N GLY A 194 -15.39 -10.82 -27.44
CA GLY A 194 -16.44 -9.81 -27.56
C GLY A 194 -16.13 -8.45 -26.89
N LYS A 195 -14.91 -8.27 -26.34
CA LYS A 195 -14.46 -7.00 -25.75
C LYS A 195 -13.42 -6.30 -26.63
N SER A 196 -13.35 -4.97 -26.54
CA SER A 196 -12.34 -4.20 -27.21
C SER A 196 -10.96 -4.45 -26.60
N TRP A 197 -9.89 -4.25 -27.38
CA TRP A 197 -8.50 -4.32 -26.89
C TRP A 197 -8.27 -3.40 -25.67
N ARG A 198 -8.86 -2.21 -25.71
CA ARG A 198 -8.75 -1.23 -24.61
C ARG A 198 -9.37 -1.73 -23.30
N GLU A 199 -10.52 -2.39 -23.35
CA GLU A 199 -11.16 -2.97 -22.18
C GLU A 199 -10.37 -4.17 -21.69
N THR A 200 -10.04 -5.09 -22.58
CA THR A 200 -9.35 -6.35 -22.27
C THR A 200 -7.98 -6.11 -21.64
N PHE A 201 -7.18 -5.21 -22.21
CA PHE A 201 -5.82 -4.94 -21.74
C PHE A 201 -5.78 -3.82 -20.71
N GLY A 202 -6.59 -2.76 -20.87
CA GLY A 202 -6.52 -1.56 -20.03
C GLY A 202 -6.99 -1.82 -18.61
N VAL A 203 -8.18 -2.38 -18.43
CA VAL A 203 -8.75 -2.65 -17.08
C VAL A 203 -7.98 -3.75 -16.38
N GLY A 204 -7.65 -4.85 -17.09
CA GLY A 204 -6.88 -5.94 -16.49
C GLY A 204 -5.50 -5.52 -16.03
N LEU A 205 -4.77 -4.73 -16.84
CA LEU A 205 -3.47 -4.19 -16.44
C LEU A 205 -3.61 -3.23 -15.25
N ALA A 206 -4.64 -2.38 -15.22
CA ALA A 206 -4.86 -1.47 -14.09
C ALA A 206 -5.09 -2.23 -12.78
N LEU A 207 -5.89 -3.30 -12.80
CA LEU A 207 -6.09 -4.18 -11.65
C LEU A 207 -4.78 -4.88 -11.24
N ALA A 208 -4.01 -5.38 -12.21
CA ALA A 208 -2.71 -6.00 -11.94
C ALA A 208 -1.72 -5.00 -11.31
N LEU A 209 -1.68 -3.75 -11.76
CA LEU A 209 -0.84 -2.71 -11.15
C LEU A 209 -1.29 -2.37 -9.74
N TRP A 210 -2.60 -2.38 -9.47
CA TRP A 210 -3.15 -2.12 -8.15
C TRP A 210 -2.73 -3.20 -7.15
N ILE A 211 -2.95 -4.49 -7.45
CA ILE A 211 -2.60 -5.60 -6.54
C ILE A 211 -1.09 -5.76 -6.32
N TYR A 212 -0.26 -5.18 -7.17
CA TYR A 212 1.19 -5.25 -7.10
C TYR A 212 1.84 -3.91 -6.72
N SER A 213 1.11 -2.99 -6.10
CA SER A 213 1.62 -1.71 -5.63
C SER A 213 1.87 -1.71 -4.12
N GLY A 214 2.73 -0.82 -3.61
CA GLY A 214 2.80 -0.61 -2.17
C GLY A 214 4.13 -0.93 -1.50
N TYR A 215 5.08 -1.47 -2.21
CA TYR A 215 6.35 -1.95 -1.65
C TYR A 215 7.18 -0.88 -0.94
N GLU A 216 7.02 0.39 -1.28
CA GLU A 216 7.69 1.53 -0.63
C GLU A 216 7.00 2.00 0.64
N GLN A 217 5.75 1.61 0.89
CA GLN A 217 4.93 2.23 1.94
C GLN A 217 5.45 1.97 3.35
N LEU A 218 5.91 0.77 3.64
CA LEU A 218 6.45 0.46 4.96
C LEU A 218 7.83 1.10 5.21
N SER A 219 8.39 1.85 4.27
CA SER A 219 9.55 2.68 4.55
C SER A 219 9.24 3.80 5.55
N THR A 220 7.98 4.16 5.74
CA THR A 220 7.54 5.15 6.72
C THR A 220 7.80 4.71 8.17
N VAL A 221 7.87 3.41 8.44
CA VAL A 221 8.20 2.82 9.75
C VAL A 221 9.67 2.37 9.84
N GLY A 222 10.57 2.99 9.07
CA GLY A 222 11.95 2.55 8.92
C GLY A 222 12.72 2.40 10.23
N GLU A 223 12.49 3.28 11.19
CA GLU A 223 13.12 3.25 12.52
C GLU A 223 12.52 2.19 13.46
N GLU A 224 11.32 1.67 13.16
CA GLU A 224 10.63 0.65 13.96
C GLU A 224 10.99 -0.79 13.51
N ILE A 225 11.90 -0.97 12.54
CA ILE A 225 12.30 -2.29 12.02
C ILE A 225 13.68 -2.65 12.56
N GLU A 226 13.82 -3.85 13.12
CA GLU A 226 15.11 -4.36 13.55
C GLU A 226 16.04 -4.53 12.35
N ARG A 227 17.29 -4.03 12.46
CA ARG A 227 18.32 -4.13 11.40
C ARG A 227 17.75 -3.79 10.00
N PRO A 228 17.21 -2.57 9.81
CA PRO A 228 16.49 -2.21 8.58
C PRO A 228 17.34 -2.43 7.33
N GLU A 229 18.64 -2.26 7.43
CA GLU A 229 19.59 -2.46 6.34
C GLU A 229 19.66 -3.91 5.80
N ARG A 230 19.21 -4.89 6.60
CA ARG A 230 19.11 -6.30 6.23
C ARG A 230 17.65 -6.69 5.99
N ASN A 231 16.77 -6.32 6.90
CA ASN A 231 15.40 -6.82 6.92
C ASN A 231 14.52 -6.19 5.81
N PHE A 232 14.81 -4.94 5.37
CA PHE A 232 14.09 -4.36 4.23
C PHE A 232 14.35 -5.11 2.92
N PRO A 233 15.62 -5.27 2.45
CA PRO A 233 15.86 -6.01 1.22
C PRO A 233 15.35 -7.45 1.29
N LEU A 234 15.53 -8.12 2.43
CA LEU A 234 15.10 -9.50 2.60
C LEU A 234 13.56 -9.61 2.64
N GLY A 235 12.88 -8.71 3.34
CA GLY A 235 11.42 -8.65 3.38
C GLY A 235 10.82 -8.45 1.98
N LEU A 236 11.34 -7.51 1.21
CA LEU A 236 10.91 -7.27 -0.17
C LEU A 236 11.17 -8.47 -1.08
N ALA A 237 12.35 -9.13 -0.93
CA ALA A 237 12.70 -10.33 -1.69
C ALA A 237 11.79 -11.53 -1.37
N ILE A 238 11.22 -11.59 -0.17
CA ILE A 238 10.24 -12.62 0.24
C ILE A 238 8.83 -12.24 -0.23
N VAL A 239 8.41 -10.98 -0.03
CA VAL A 239 7.01 -10.58 -0.26
C VAL A 239 6.65 -10.57 -1.74
N VAL A 240 7.55 -10.15 -2.64
CA VAL A 240 7.24 -10.13 -4.08
C VAL A 240 6.90 -11.53 -4.62
N PRO A 241 7.74 -12.58 -4.47
CA PRO A 241 7.38 -13.91 -4.94
C PRO A 241 6.21 -14.51 -4.15
N LEU A 242 6.08 -14.24 -2.86
CA LEU A 242 4.94 -14.69 -2.05
C LEU A 242 3.62 -14.15 -2.59
N ALA A 243 3.55 -12.87 -2.97
CA ALA A 243 2.39 -12.28 -3.59
C ALA A 243 2.04 -12.95 -4.95
N VAL A 244 3.06 -13.22 -5.77
CA VAL A 244 2.84 -13.96 -7.04
C VAL A 244 2.24 -15.33 -6.78
N VAL A 245 2.79 -16.10 -5.85
CA VAL A 245 2.32 -17.45 -5.52
C VAL A 245 0.89 -17.42 -4.99
N THR A 246 0.59 -16.53 -4.06
CA THR A 246 -0.73 -16.42 -3.42
C THR A 246 -1.81 -15.86 -4.34
N PHE A 247 -1.46 -15.14 -5.40
CA PHE A 247 -2.41 -14.69 -6.42
C PHE A 247 -2.57 -15.71 -7.55
N PHE A 248 -1.44 -16.22 -8.07
CA PHE A 248 -1.44 -17.10 -9.23
C PHE A 248 -2.06 -18.47 -8.96
N LEU A 249 -1.62 -19.14 -7.88
CA LEU A 249 -2.04 -20.53 -7.65
C LEU A 249 -3.54 -20.68 -7.40
N PRO A 250 -4.21 -19.90 -6.52
CA PRO A 250 -5.66 -20.03 -6.33
C PRO A 250 -6.45 -19.64 -7.59
N MET A 251 -6.02 -18.61 -8.32
CA MET A 251 -6.65 -18.20 -9.56
C MET A 251 -6.56 -19.29 -10.63
N ALA A 252 -5.38 -19.84 -10.85
CA ALA A 252 -5.16 -20.91 -11.81
C ALA A 252 -5.92 -22.20 -11.42
N ALA A 253 -5.94 -22.55 -10.12
CA ALA A 253 -6.66 -23.70 -9.61
C ALA A 253 -8.17 -23.58 -9.80
N GLY A 254 -8.75 -22.42 -9.47
CA GLY A 254 -10.18 -22.17 -9.68
C GLY A 254 -10.56 -22.20 -11.16
N LEU A 255 -9.77 -21.60 -12.04
CA LEU A 255 -9.98 -21.64 -13.49
C LEU A 255 -9.82 -23.04 -14.07
N ALA A 256 -8.88 -23.83 -13.54
CA ALA A 256 -8.73 -25.22 -13.96
C ALA A 256 -9.89 -26.11 -13.54
N ALA A 257 -10.51 -25.84 -12.41
CA ALA A 257 -11.68 -26.58 -11.93
C ALA A 257 -12.99 -26.14 -12.59
N LEU A 258 -13.14 -24.82 -12.84
CA LEU A 258 -14.40 -24.20 -13.27
C LEU A 258 -14.21 -23.50 -14.63
N GLY A 259 -14.95 -23.96 -15.64
CA GLY A 259 -14.83 -23.43 -17.01
C GLY A 259 -15.59 -22.12 -17.27
N ASN A 260 -16.33 -21.58 -16.31
CA ASN A 260 -17.23 -20.43 -16.44
C ASN A 260 -16.51 -19.09 -16.12
N TRP A 261 -15.39 -18.84 -16.76
CA TRP A 261 -14.53 -17.69 -16.50
C TRP A 261 -15.25 -16.33 -16.63
N GLN A 262 -16.33 -16.24 -17.41
CA GLN A 262 -17.13 -15.03 -17.60
C GLN A 262 -17.84 -14.58 -16.30
N ALA A 263 -18.08 -15.49 -15.38
CA ALA A 263 -18.72 -15.22 -14.09
C ALA A 263 -17.73 -14.68 -13.04
N TRP A 264 -16.43 -14.65 -13.35
CA TRP A 264 -15.40 -14.19 -12.42
C TRP A 264 -15.42 -12.67 -12.29
N ASP A 265 -16.20 -12.19 -11.34
CA ASP A 265 -16.24 -10.80 -10.91
C ASP A 265 -15.70 -10.67 -9.48
N THR A 266 -15.62 -9.48 -8.96
CA THR A 266 -15.10 -9.22 -7.60
C THR A 266 -15.82 -10.09 -6.56
N GLY A 267 -15.04 -10.82 -5.75
CA GLY A 267 -15.54 -11.75 -4.73
C GLY A 267 -15.93 -13.15 -5.24
N TYR A 268 -15.83 -13.42 -6.56
CA TYR A 268 -16.22 -14.72 -7.12
C TYR A 268 -15.41 -15.91 -6.55
N ILE A 269 -14.17 -15.71 -6.11
CA ILE A 269 -13.33 -16.79 -5.56
C ILE A 269 -13.99 -17.49 -4.35
N VAL A 270 -14.80 -16.77 -3.57
CA VAL A 270 -15.58 -17.32 -2.45
C VAL A 270 -16.68 -18.25 -2.98
N GLN A 271 -17.40 -17.82 -4.01
CA GLN A 271 -18.42 -18.66 -4.68
C GLN A 271 -17.81 -19.87 -5.41
N ALA A 272 -16.62 -19.68 -6.01
CA ALA A 272 -15.85 -20.75 -6.61
C ALA A 272 -15.47 -21.82 -5.58
N ALA A 273 -15.15 -21.45 -4.36
CA ALA A 273 -14.85 -22.37 -3.27
C ALA A 273 -16.05 -23.29 -2.95
N ARG A 274 -17.28 -22.75 -3.00
CA ARG A 274 -18.50 -23.56 -2.86
C ARG A 274 -18.65 -24.60 -3.97
N GLN A 275 -18.36 -24.20 -5.21
CA GLN A 275 -18.48 -25.09 -6.36
C GLN A 275 -17.39 -26.19 -6.36
N VAL A 276 -16.22 -25.90 -5.84
CA VAL A 276 -15.08 -26.83 -5.78
C VAL A 276 -15.20 -27.81 -4.61
N SER A 277 -15.63 -27.36 -3.42
CA SER A 277 -15.56 -28.15 -2.19
C SER A 277 -16.75 -27.98 -1.24
N GLY A 278 -17.82 -27.34 -1.70
CA GLY A 278 -19.06 -27.17 -0.96
C GLY A 278 -19.12 -26.00 0.02
N PRO A 279 -20.23 -25.85 0.77
CA PRO A 279 -20.52 -24.66 1.57
C PRO A 279 -19.55 -24.45 2.73
N GLY A 280 -18.91 -25.47 3.25
CA GLY A 280 -17.93 -25.35 4.33
C GLY A 280 -16.70 -24.55 3.89
N LEU A 281 -16.17 -24.82 2.69
CA LEU A 281 -15.03 -24.06 2.15
C LEU A 281 -15.44 -22.63 1.80
N GLU A 282 -16.63 -22.41 1.25
CA GLU A 282 -17.18 -21.07 1.01
C GLU A 282 -17.16 -20.20 2.27
N THR A 283 -17.71 -20.74 3.39
CA THR A 283 -17.77 -20.00 4.67
C THR A 283 -16.39 -19.62 5.19
N VAL A 284 -15.42 -20.54 5.17
CA VAL A 284 -14.07 -20.21 5.64
C VAL A 284 -13.30 -19.32 4.68
N MET A 285 -13.57 -19.39 3.36
CA MET A 285 -13.02 -18.45 2.37
C MET A 285 -13.59 -17.04 2.54
N PHE A 286 -14.89 -16.91 2.83
CA PHE A 286 -15.51 -15.62 3.17
C PHE A 286 -14.86 -15.00 4.42
N ALA A 287 -14.71 -15.80 5.47
CA ALA A 287 -14.01 -15.35 6.68
C ALA A 287 -12.54 -14.94 6.39
N ALA A 288 -11.85 -15.69 5.53
CA ALA A 288 -10.49 -15.35 5.10
C ALA A 288 -10.44 -14.02 4.33
N ALA A 289 -11.41 -13.74 3.46
CA ALA A 289 -11.49 -12.47 2.74
C ALA A 289 -11.68 -11.27 3.71
N ALA A 290 -12.57 -11.42 4.70
CA ALA A 290 -12.76 -10.41 5.74
C ALA A 290 -11.48 -10.18 6.58
N VAL A 291 -10.80 -11.26 6.99
CA VAL A 291 -9.51 -11.17 7.70
C VAL A 291 -8.45 -10.48 6.84
N CYS A 292 -8.35 -10.82 5.56
CA CYS A 292 -7.43 -10.18 4.63
C CYS A 292 -7.70 -8.67 4.47
N THR A 293 -8.96 -8.27 4.37
CA THR A 293 -9.36 -6.86 4.34
C THR A 293 -9.01 -6.14 5.63
N PHE A 294 -9.20 -6.80 6.78
CA PHE A 294 -8.82 -6.25 8.08
C PHE A 294 -7.32 -5.99 8.19
N VAL A 295 -6.47 -6.95 7.82
CA VAL A 295 -5.00 -6.76 7.89
C VAL A 295 -4.49 -5.76 6.85
N LEU A 296 -5.15 -5.63 5.70
CA LEU A 296 -4.92 -4.55 4.72
C LEU A 296 -5.19 -3.18 5.35
N LEU A 297 -6.33 -3.00 6.00
CA LEU A 297 -6.67 -1.76 6.70
C LEU A 297 -5.66 -1.46 7.81
N GLU A 298 -5.31 -2.47 8.62
CA GLU A 298 -4.37 -2.33 9.73
C GLU A 298 -2.99 -1.87 9.26
N SER A 299 -2.43 -2.52 8.24
CA SER A 299 -1.11 -2.17 7.68
C SER A 299 -1.14 -0.82 6.95
N THR A 300 -2.27 -0.45 6.33
CA THR A 300 -2.45 0.86 5.69
C THR A 300 -2.43 1.98 6.73
N VAL A 301 -3.18 1.85 7.82
CA VAL A 301 -3.18 2.81 8.93
C VAL A 301 -1.80 2.89 9.59
N LEU A 302 -1.12 1.76 9.77
CA LEU A 302 0.25 1.71 10.31
C LEU A 302 1.20 2.58 9.48
N ALA A 303 1.29 2.35 8.19
CA ALA A 303 2.19 3.08 7.30
C ALA A 303 1.84 4.57 7.19
N ALA A 304 0.54 4.88 7.05
CA ALA A 304 0.07 6.25 6.81
C ALA A 304 0.28 7.19 7.98
N THR A 305 0.07 6.71 9.21
CA THR A 305 0.02 7.57 10.40
C THR A 305 1.41 8.02 10.89
N ARG A 306 2.49 7.43 10.37
CA ARG A 306 3.87 7.90 10.61
C ARG A 306 4.20 9.14 9.80
N LEU A 307 3.53 9.38 8.68
CA LEU A 307 3.78 10.57 7.84
C LEU A 307 3.46 11.89 8.53
N PRO A 308 2.24 12.13 9.06
CA PRO A 308 1.94 13.38 9.75
C PRO A 308 2.80 13.58 10.99
N PHE A 309 3.23 12.51 11.66
CA PHE A 309 4.21 12.57 12.74
C PHE A 309 5.56 13.07 12.24
N ALA A 310 6.15 12.44 11.20
CA ALA A 310 7.43 12.85 10.63
C ALA A 310 7.38 14.27 10.04
N MET A 311 6.27 14.63 9.39
CA MET A 311 6.06 15.97 8.87
C MET A 311 5.91 17.03 9.98
N ALA A 312 5.36 16.68 11.14
CA ALA A 312 5.29 17.56 12.30
C ALA A 312 6.65 17.74 12.97
N GLU A 313 7.50 16.69 13.00
CA GLU A 313 8.89 16.80 13.44
C GLU A 313 9.70 17.73 12.55
N ASP A 314 9.45 17.68 11.26
CA ASP A 314 10.10 18.54 10.28
C ASP A 314 9.49 19.96 10.22
N GLY A 315 8.50 20.27 11.08
CA GLY A 315 7.92 21.62 11.27
C GLY A 315 6.80 21.99 10.30
N TYR A 316 6.30 21.06 9.47
CA TYR A 316 5.17 21.34 8.59
C TYR A 316 3.83 21.31 9.34
N PHE A 317 3.67 20.46 10.33
CA PHE A 317 2.47 20.40 11.15
C PHE A 317 2.72 20.87 12.58
N HIS A 318 1.64 21.12 13.31
CA HIS A 318 1.72 21.55 14.70
C HIS A 318 2.45 20.48 15.55
N ALA A 319 3.35 20.90 16.43
CA ALA A 319 4.15 20.04 17.30
C ALA A 319 3.33 19.05 18.18
N PHE A 320 2.02 19.29 18.29
CA PHE A 320 1.08 18.36 18.89
C PHE A 320 1.10 16.96 18.24
N LEU A 321 1.28 16.88 16.90
CA LEU A 321 1.32 15.62 16.16
C LEU A 321 2.68 14.91 16.28
N ALA A 322 3.75 15.64 16.64
CA ALA A 322 5.08 15.08 16.86
C ALA A 322 5.26 14.42 18.23
N ARG A 323 4.22 14.37 19.07
CA ARG A 323 4.32 13.77 20.41
C ARG A 323 4.00 12.28 20.36
N LEU A 324 4.91 11.46 20.88
CA LEU A 324 4.71 10.03 21.06
C LEU A 324 3.88 9.74 22.31
N HIS A 325 3.16 8.62 22.29
CA HIS A 325 2.44 8.10 23.45
C HIS A 325 3.43 7.64 24.52
N PRO A 326 3.32 8.09 25.80
CA PRO A 326 4.35 7.88 26.81
C PRO A 326 4.59 6.38 27.13
N ARG A 327 3.57 5.53 27.00
CA ARG A 327 3.66 4.10 27.29
C ARG A 327 4.04 3.25 26.08
N PHE A 328 3.56 3.62 24.88
CA PHE A 328 3.67 2.76 23.68
C PHE A 328 4.71 3.24 22.67
N GLY A 329 5.20 4.48 22.81
CA GLY A 329 6.17 5.06 21.86
C GLY A 329 5.59 5.29 20.46
N THR A 330 4.27 5.38 20.30
CA THR A 330 3.57 5.51 19.03
C THR A 330 3.02 6.93 18.83
N PRO A 331 2.82 7.40 17.59
CA PRO A 331 2.25 8.72 17.30
C PRO A 331 0.71 8.73 17.46
N ALA A 332 0.23 8.44 18.68
CA ALA A 332 -1.19 8.22 18.99
C ALA A 332 -2.10 9.36 18.49
N ARG A 333 -1.64 10.61 18.55
CA ARG A 333 -2.42 11.77 18.13
C ARG A 333 -2.59 11.83 16.60
N ALA A 334 -1.54 11.49 15.86
CA ALA A 334 -1.58 11.38 14.41
C ALA A 334 -2.49 10.22 13.98
N ILE A 335 -2.46 9.10 14.72
CA ILE A 335 -3.34 7.94 14.51
C ILE A 335 -4.80 8.35 14.71
N VAL A 336 -5.14 8.96 15.85
CA VAL A 336 -6.52 9.37 16.15
C VAL A 336 -7.04 10.36 15.12
N LEU A 337 -6.24 11.38 14.75
CA LEU A 337 -6.62 12.35 13.73
C LEU A 337 -6.93 11.67 12.39
N SER A 338 -6.05 10.77 11.96
CA SER A 338 -6.24 10.04 10.69
C SER A 338 -7.49 9.16 10.71
N VAL A 339 -7.72 8.42 11.81
CA VAL A 339 -8.89 7.55 11.97
C VAL A 339 -10.20 8.35 11.97
N VAL A 340 -10.24 9.50 12.63
CA VAL A 340 -11.42 10.38 12.64
C VAL A 340 -11.74 10.87 11.23
N ILE A 341 -10.72 11.28 10.47
CA ILE A 341 -10.91 11.71 9.07
C ILE A 341 -11.41 10.52 8.22
N CYS A 342 -10.82 9.33 8.37
CA CYS A 342 -11.25 8.13 7.66
C CYS A 342 -12.70 7.76 7.99
N ALA A 343 -13.12 7.86 9.26
CA ALA A 343 -14.50 7.59 9.67
C ALA A 343 -15.49 8.60 9.05
N ALA A 344 -15.11 9.87 8.94
CA ALA A 344 -15.91 10.85 8.24
C ALA A 344 -16.03 10.55 6.74
N LEU A 345 -14.93 10.13 6.10
CA LEU A 345 -14.91 9.75 4.68
C LEU A 345 -15.65 8.43 4.40
N ALA A 346 -15.85 7.56 5.37
CA ALA A 346 -16.64 6.33 5.23
C ALA A 346 -18.16 6.59 4.99
N LEU A 347 -18.60 7.85 4.96
CA LEU A 347 -19.92 8.25 4.48
C LEU A 347 -20.05 8.25 2.94
N PHE A 348 -18.93 8.24 2.22
CA PHE A 348 -18.88 8.18 0.75
C PHE A 348 -18.89 6.73 0.24
N SER A 349 -19.22 6.54 -1.04
CA SER A 349 -19.23 5.24 -1.67
C SER A 349 -17.80 4.72 -1.93
N LEU A 350 -17.64 3.38 -1.91
CA LEU A 350 -16.37 2.70 -2.17
C LEU A 350 -15.71 3.15 -3.48
N THR A 351 -16.48 3.24 -4.57
CA THR A 351 -15.99 3.65 -5.90
C THR A 351 -15.42 5.07 -5.92
N GLN A 352 -16.07 6.02 -5.24
CA GLN A 352 -15.59 7.40 -5.15
C GLN A 352 -14.26 7.50 -4.39
N LEU A 353 -14.12 6.73 -3.32
CA LEU A 353 -12.92 6.72 -2.50
C LEU A 353 -11.71 6.17 -3.28
N ILE A 354 -11.88 5.06 -4.00
CA ILE A 354 -10.80 4.42 -4.77
C ILE A 354 -10.35 5.30 -5.94
N ALA A 355 -11.27 5.97 -6.63
CA ALA A 355 -10.97 6.80 -7.79
C ALA A 355 -9.95 7.92 -7.49
N ILE A 356 -10.07 8.56 -6.34
CA ILE A 356 -9.16 9.64 -5.92
C ILE A 356 -7.81 9.09 -5.46
N TYR A 357 -7.81 7.99 -4.74
CA TYR A 357 -6.61 7.36 -4.20
C TYR A 357 -5.55 7.08 -5.26
N ALA A 358 -5.93 6.54 -6.42
CA ALA A 358 -5.01 6.11 -7.45
C ALA A 358 -4.04 7.22 -7.92
N TRP A 359 -4.53 8.44 -8.12
CA TRP A 359 -3.72 9.59 -8.58
C TRP A 359 -2.71 10.05 -7.53
N LEU A 360 -3.15 10.17 -6.27
CA LEU A 360 -2.29 10.54 -5.14
C LEU A 360 -1.20 9.50 -4.92
N ARG A 361 -1.56 8.23 -5.08
CA ARG A 361 -0.66 7.09 -4.97
C ARG A 361 0.42 7.10 -6.04
N VAL A 362 0.03 7.26 -7.30
CA VAL A 362 0.98 7.33 -8.42
C VAL A 362 1.95 8.50 -8.24
N ALA A 363 1.46 9.69 -7.86
CA ALA A 363 2.32 10.84 -7.63
C ALA A 363 3.40 10.56 -6.56
N THR A 364 3.02 9.92 -5.45
CA THR A 364 3.96 9.53 -4.40
C THR A 364 5.02 8.53 -4.89
N SER A 365 4.60 7.48 -5.59
CA SER A 365 5.52 6.47 -6.11
C SER A 365 6.47 7.03 -7.16
N VAL A 366 5.99 7.92 -8.04
CA VAL A 366 6.83 8.67 -9.00
C VAL A 366 7.90 9.46 -8.27
N MET A 367 7.54 10.22 -7.23
CA MET A 367 8.51 11.00 -6.44
C MET A 367 9.53 10.10 -5.75
N THR A 368 9.12 8.93 -5.27
CA THR A 368 10.01 7.94 -4.65
C THR A 368 11.06 7.43 -5.64
N LEU A 369 10.64 7.03 -6.84
CA LEU A 369 11.52 6.53 -7.89
C LEU A 369 12.50 7.61 -8.38
N LEU A 370 12.01 8.82 -8.61
CA LEU A 370 12.83 9.96 -9.00
C LEU A 370 13.84 10.34 -7.91
N SER A 371 13.50 10.14 -6.63
CA SER A 371 14.41 10.38 -5.51
C SER A 371 15.62 9.45 -5.54
N LEU A 372 15.43 8.16 -5.86
CA LEU A 372 16.55 7.23 -6.06
C LEU A 372 17.51 7.75 -7.14
N TRP A 373 16.97 8.08 -8.32
CA TRP A 373 17.77 8.57 -9.44
C TRP A 373 18.54 9.86 -9.10
N ARG A 374 17.87 10.81 -8.43
CA ARG A 374 18.48 12.08 -8.02
C ARG A 374 19.57 11.90 -6.96
N LEU A 375 19.29 11.13 -5.91
CA LEU A 375 20.21 10.92 -4.79
C LEU A 375 21.44 10.08 -5.17
N ARG A 376 21.33 9.19 -6.15
CA ARG A 376 22.49 8.51 -6.73
C ARG A 376 23.50 9.48 -7.35
N ARG A 377 23.01 10.57 -7.96
CA ARG A 377 23.85 11.61 -8.60
C ARG A 377 24.30 12.67 -7.61
N ALA A 378 23.39 13.13 -6.74
CA ALA A 378 23.66 14.24 -5.84
C ALA A 378 24.47 13.83 -4.60
N MET A 379 24.32 12.60 -4.15
CA MET A 379 24.98 12.05 -2.95
C MET A 379 25.63 10.69 -3.24
N PRO A 380 26.68 10.64 -4.07
CA PRO A 380 27.35 9.37 -4.43
C PRO A 380 28.03 8.69 -3.22
N GLY A 381 28.46 9.47 -2.21
CA GLY A 381 29.09 9.00 -0.98
C GLY A 381 28.13 8.49 0.09
N LEU A 382 26.79 8.57 -0.11
CA LEU A 382 25.82 8.05 0.84
C LEU A 382 26.02 6.53 1.02
N PRO A 383 26.18 6.03 2.26
CA PRO A 383 26.35 4.58 2.50
C PRO A 383 25.11 3.82 2.05
N ARG A 384 25.29 2.82 1.20
CA ARG A 384 24.23 1.97 0.67
C ARG A 384 24.65 0.52 0.85
N ARG A 385 24.06 -0.19 1.82
CA ARG A 385 24.34 -1.62 2.02
C ARG A 385 23.74 -2.48 0.91
N PHE A 386 22.61 -2.06 0.36
CA PHE A 386 22.04 -2.63 -0.85
C PHE A 386 22.11 -1.60 -1.98
N ARG A 387 22.48 -2.03 -3.18
CA ARG A 387 22.51 -1.20 -4.39
C ARG A 387 21.78 -1.91 -5.52
N VAL A 388 20.93 -1.17 -6.24
CA VAL A 388 20.30 -1.67 -7.46
C VAL A 388 21.39 -2.14 -8.43
N PRO A 389 21.34 -3.40 -8.89
CA PRO A 389 22.34 -3.96 -9.81
C PRO A 389 22.26 -3.31 -11.20
N GLY A 390 23.29 -3.49 -12.03
CA GLY A 390 23.32 -3.00 -13.42
C GLY A 390 23.74 -1.54 -13.59
N GLY A 391 24.26 -0.88 -12.53
CA GLY A 391 24.81 0.47 -12.62
C GLY A 391 23.82 1.51 -13.12
N ARG A 392 24.22 2.33 -14.10
CA ARG A 392 23.34 3.39 -14.68
C ARG A 392 22.16 2.81 -15.45
N PHE A 393 22.37 1.70 -16.14
CA PHE A 393 21.30 1.01 -16.90
C PHE A 393 20.26 0.41 -15.94
N GLY A 394 20.69 -0.29 -14.89
CA GLY A 394 19.78 -0.83 -13.87
C GLY A 394 18.93 0.25 -13.20
N ILE A 395 19.52 1.41 -12.87
CA ILE A 395 18.75 2.54 -12.32
C ILE A 395 17.73 3.06 -13.33
N ALA A 396 18.15 3.23 -14.61
CA ALA A 396 17.23 3.69 -15.64
C ALA A 396 16.04 2.72 -15.80
N THR A 397 16.28 1.42 -15.84
CA THR A 397 15.22 0.40 -15.91
C THR A 397 14.31 0.46 -14.69
N VAL A 398 14.86 0.51 -13.47
CA VAL A 398 14.10 0.54 -12.22
C VAL A 398 13.23 1.80 -12.10
N VAL A 399 13.67 2.92 -12.68
CA VAL A 399 12.90 4.17 -12.65
C VAL A 399 11.92 4.27 -13.81
N LEU A 400 12.37 4.05 -15.05
CA LEU A 400 11.56 4.30 -16.24
C LEU A 400 10.44 3.27 -16.41
N LEU A 401 10.69 2.00 -16.11
CA LEU A 401 9.72 0.94 -16.36
C LEU A 401 8.43 1.13 -15.54
N PRO A 402 8.46 1.35 -14.21
CA PRO A 402 7.25 1.68 -13.46
C PRO A 402 6.61 3.00 -13.87
N LEU A 403 7.41 4.01 -14.28
CA LEU A 403 6.85 5.28 -14.78
C LEU A 403 6.01 5.11 -16.03
N LEU A 404 6.41 4.23 -16.93
CA LEU A 404 5.62 3.90 -18.13
C LEU A 404 4.30 3.24 -17.76
N PHE A 405 4.30 2.32 -16.80
CA PHE A 405 3.08 1.70 -16.28
C PHE A 405 2.16 2.71 -15.57
N PHE A 406 2.71 3.61 -14.77
CA PHE A 406 1.93 4.67 -14.15
C PHE A 406 1.30 5.61 -15.19
N ALA A 407 2.07 6.03 -16.20
CA ALA A 407 1.54 6.85 -17.29
C ALA A 407 0.41 6.13 -18.02
N TRP A 408 0.58 4.84 -18.33
CA TRP A 408 -0.46 4.01 -18.90
C TRP A 408 -1.72 3.96 -18.03
N ALA A 409 -1.58 3.70 -16.74
CA ALA A 409 -2.71 3.60 -15.81
C ALA A 409 -3.50 4.92 -15.72
N LEU A 410 -2.80 6.07 -15.67
CA LEU A 410 -3.44 7.39 -15.63
C LEU A 410 -4.17 7.74 -16.94
N ILE A 411 -3.59 7.40 -18.09
CA ILE A 411 -4.20 7.63 -19.40
C ILE A 411 -5.49 6.80 -19.55
N ASN A 412 -5.52 5.59 -18.98
CA ASN A 412 -6.67 4.69 -19.07
C ASN A 412 -7.58 4.72 -17.82
N SER A 413 -7.36 5.63 -16.87
CA SER A 413 -8.23 5.81 -15.71
C SER A 413 -9.64 6.25 -16.13
N ASP A 414 -10.63 6.03 -15.28
CA ASP A 414 -12.01 6.41 -15.53
C ASP A 414 -12.18 7.94 -15.58
N PRO A 415 -13.26 8.45 -16.24
CA PRO A 415 -13.46 9.89 -16.42
C PRO A 415 -13.57 10.69 -15.10
N GLN A 416 -14.12 10.10 -14.04
CA GLN A 416 -14.23 10.77 -12.74
C GLN A 416 -12.85 10.91 -12.08
N SER A 417 -12.03 9.85 -12.10
CA SER A 417 -10.64 9.88 -11.63
C SER A 417 -9.81 10.95 -12.33
N ARG A 418 -10.02 11.17 -13.65
CA ARG A 418 -9.29 12.19 -14.42
C ARG A 418 -9.63 13.63 -14.02
N ILE A 419 -10.78 13.87 -13.39
CA ILE A 419 -11.17 15.16 -12.89
C ILE A 419 -10.72 15.32 -11.43
N TRP A 420 -11.12 14.40 -10.57
CA TRP A 420 -10.88 14.51 -9.12
C TRP A 420 -9.43 14.27 -8.73
N GLY A 421 -8.71 13.40 -9.44
CA GLY A 421 -7.30 13.12 -9.16
C GLY A 421 -6.41 14.37 -9.23
N PRO A 422 -6.35 15.08 -10.38
CA PRO A 422 -5.60 16.34 -10.49
C PRO A 422 -6.05 17.42 -9.52
N LEU A 423 -7.35 17.53 -9.23
CA LEU A 423 -7.86 18.49 -8.24
C LEU A 423 -7.32 18.18 -6.83
N CYS A 424 -7.32 16.90 -6.41
CA CYS A 424 -6.76 16.49 -5.13
C CYS A 424 -5.23 16.68 -5.08
N LEU A 425 -4.52 16.46 -6.18
CA LEU A 425 -3.09 16.78 -6.28
C LEU A 425 -2.84 18.29 -6.10
N ALA A 426 -3.67 19.13 -6.70
CA ALA A 426 -3.59 20.59 -6.63
C ALA A 426 -3.89 21.16 -5.23
N LEU A 427 -4.55 20.41 -4.34
CA LEU A 427 -4.70 20.80 -2.93
C LEU A 427 -3.37 20.79 -2.18
N GLY A 428 -2.37 20.03 -2.62
CA GLY A 428 -1.04 20.00 -2.03
C GLY A 428 -0.35 21.37 -2.01
N PRO A 429 -0.19 22.07 -3.16
CA PRO A 429 0.34 23.44 -3.21
C PRO A 429 -0.43 24.42 -2.32
N VAL A 430 -1.76 24.35 -2.29
CA VAL A 430 -2.59 25.21 -1.43
C VAL A 430 -2.28 24.95 0.05
N ALA A 431 -2.26 23.68 0.46
CA ALA A 431 -1.89 23.28 1.82
C ALA A 431 -0.48 23.73 2.18
N TYR A 432 0.49 23.55 1.27
CA TYR A 432 1.87 23.99 1.49
C TYR A 432 1.97 25.49 1.74
N LEU A 433 1.31 26.32 0.93
CA LEU A 433 1.30 27.77 1.10
C LEU A 433 0.67 28.20 2.42
N ALA A 434 -0.48 27.60 2.78
CA ALA A 434 -1.15 27.90 4.04
C ALA A 434 -0.32 27.54 5.28
N ILE A 435 0.40 26.42 5.22
CA ILE A 435 1.26 25.93 6.31
C ILE A 435 2.60 26.68 6.36
N SER A 436 3.23 26.96 5.21
CA SER A 436 4.54 27.61 5.15
C SER A 436 4.53 29.05 5.66
N HIS A 437 3.41 29.79 5.47
CA HIS A 437 3.25 31.13 6.02
C HIS A 437 3.24 31.18 7.55
N ASN A 438 2.68 30.15 8.21
CA ASN A 438 2.42 30.17 9.65
C ASN A 438 3.39 29.30 10.48
N GLY A 439 4.02 28.29 9.92
CA GLY A 439 4.76 27.26 10.65
C GLY A 439 6.27 27.24 10.42
N LEU A 440 6.72 27.31 9.17
CA LEU A 440 8.14 27.21 8.81
C LEU A 440 8.98 28.40 9.31
N ALA A 441 8.41 29.60 9.37
CA ALA A 441 9.08 30.77 9.91
C ALA A 441 9.35 30.64 11.42
N ALA A 442 8.37 30.14 12.18
CA ALA A 442 8.49 29.90 13.61
C ALA A 442 9.46 28.76 13.94
N PHE A 443 9.48 27.68 13.12
CA PHE A 443 10.39 26.55 13.29
C PHE A 443 11.85 26.93 12.97
N ARG A 444 12.08 27.67 11.89
CA ARG A 444 13.42 28.18 11.53
C ARG A 444 13.97 29.17 12.57
N ALA A 445 13.11 29.95 13.21
CA ALA A 445 13.51 30.81 14.31
C ALA A 445 13.96 30.02 15.55
N ARG A 446 13.22 28.96 15.93
CA ARG A 446 13.57 28.08 17.06
C ARG A 446 14.86 27.30 16.83
N SER A 447 15.06 26.72 15.62
CA SER A 447 16.28 25.97 15.31
C SER A 447 17.54 26.83 15.23
N ARG A 448 17.41 28.15 15.07
CA ARG A 448 18.53 29.09 15.18
C ARG A 448 18.90 29.42 16.64
N THR A 449 17.91 29.51 17.53
CA THR A 449 18.12 29.74 18.96
C THR A 449 18.65 28.53 19.73
N GLU A 450 18.43 27.31 19.25
CA GLU A 450 18.99 26.08 19.83
C GLU A 450 20.41 25.76 19.33
N ARG A 451 20.94 26.50 18.33
CA ARG A 451 22.30 26.38 17.80
C ARG A 451 23.22 27.53 18.21
N SER A 452 22.72 28.55 18.85
CA SER A 452 23.46 29.63 19.52
C SER A 452 23.62 29.34 21.01
#